data_a63da8a8e0aae56b1682969b4f988ec4
#
_entry.id   a63da8a8e0aae56b1682969b4f988ec4
#
_cell.length_a   1.000
_cell.length_b   1.000
_cell.length_c   1.000
_cell.angle_alpha   90.00
_cell.angle_beta   90.00
_cell.angle_gamma   90.00
#
_symmetry.space_group_name_H-M   'P 1'
#
loop_
_entity.id
_entity.type
_entity.pdbx_description
1 polymer ?
#
loop_
_entity_poly.entity_id
_entity_poly.type
_entity_poly.pdbx_seq_one_letter_code
_entity_poly.pdbx_strand_id
1 'polypeptide(L)'
;MTRSAYTRTLAQVIAPSLFVLQLAGASLGAQATPSRSAPSDTIVAIVGATVIDGNGGTPSSDVTIVVRGKRIVALGPRASTQVPRGARVVDGAGKFVTPGFIDTNVHLSLYNNGESMVRYEDRFLDLIAEAAQTELKYGITTVRDSYGALLPLITIRDSIAHGKLIGPRMLVAGNIVGWGGPKSPLFSNAAPVTLFDEEMMDFIAQGAGEELLDMAPDSLRAAMRAYLDKGPNFVKYGGTSHTNNLITFSPRQQEALVDEVHKRGLIAETHSTNPEPLRISVLAGIDLIQHPEVHDVPIPDDLVKLIVDRKVICSILANTITAKPWKDYLKTRQRADSARADSLKNDTLKVMQRAKTGWELRKERQAKGMAIRRANAEKLIADGCITTPSTDTYLSGAPEFLRAPRTDFHQMPGTATLAAIEGLVELGMTPSQAIVAATKNGAIASQGLKDFGTLEVGKLADLLMLDADPLADIHNIRKLSLVMRDGRIIDRDKLPEKPVWTRPKPKA
;
A
#
# COMPACT_ATOMS: atom_id res chain seq x y z
N MET A 1 32.14 -14.76 59.34
CA MET A 1 32.30 -16.16 59.67
C MET A 1 31.63 -16.99 58.59
N THR A 2 32.42 -17.70 57.94
CA THR A 2 32.44 -18.96 57.15
C THR A 2 31.75 -18.98 55.82
N ARG A 3 32.67 -19.05 54.84
CA ARG A 3 32.48 -19.51 53.47
C ARG A 3 31.99 -20.96 53.41
N SER A 4 31.18 -21.30 52.44
CA SER A 4 31.36 -22.61 51.78
C SER A 4 30.93 -22.52 50.32
N ALA A 5 31.86 -22.93 49.50
CA ALA A 5 31.80 -23.07 48.06
C ALA A 5 31.01 -24.32 47.66
N TYR A 6 30.31 -24.27 46.54
CA TYR A 6 30.00 -25.42 45.71
C TYR A 6 30.20 -25.08 44.24
N THR A 7 31.38 -25.32 43.78
CA THR A 7 31.70 -25.56 42.36
C THR A 7 31.23 -26.97 42.03
N ARG A 8 30.36 -27.12 41.03
CA ARG A 8 30.31 -28.34 40.20
C ARG A 8 29.99 -27.96 38.76
N THR A 9 31.02 -28.10 37.98
CA THR A 9 31.09 -28.22 36.53
C THR A 9 30.16 -29.33 36.04
N LEU A 10 29.30 -28.99 35.09
CA LEU A 10 28.70 -29.96 34.17
C LEU A 10 28.67 -29.31 32.78
N ALA A 11 29.76 -29.54 32.04
CA ALA A 11 29.77 -29.41 30.61
C ALA A 11 28.96 -30.58 30.04
N GLN A 12 27.81 -30.31 29.49
CA GLN A 12 27.15 -31.21 28.55
C GLN A 12 27.01 -30.54 27.21
N VAL A 13 27.80 -31.06 26.30
CA VAL A 13 27.80 -30.89 24.88
C VAL A 13 26.39 -31.15 24.34
N ILE A 14 25.70 -30.12 23.83
CA ILE A 14 24.55 -30.30 22.97
C ILE A 14 25.07 -30.17 21.56
N ALA A 15 25.18 -31.29 20.86
CA ALA A 15 25.42 -31.34 19.44
C ALA A 15 24.16 -30.86 18.69
N PRO A 16 24.31 -30.07 17.62
CA PRO A 16 23.20 -29.75 16.78
C PRO A 16 22.77 -30.97 15.98
N SER A 17 21.57 -31.46 16.20
CA SER A 17 20.97 -32.50 15.38
C SER A 17 20.68 -31.91 13.99
N LEU A 18 21.56 -32.22 13.04
CA LEU A 18 21.25 -32.06 11.62
C LEU A 18 20.12 -33.04 11.27
N PHE A 19 18.91 -32.54 11.09
CA PHE A 19 17.84 -33.25 10.39
C PHE A 19 18.16 -33.23 8.89
N VAL A 20 18.84 -34.29 8.42
CA VAL A 20 18.94 -34.60 6.99
C VAL A 20 17.61 -35.23 6.59
N LEU A 21 16.77 -34.47 5.95
CA LEU A 21 15.59 -34.99 5.25
C LEU A 21 16.09 -35.75 4.02
N GLN A 22 16.13 -37.08 4.08
CA GLN A 22 16.25 -37.94 2.88
C GLN A 22 14.98 -37.80 2.05
N LEU A 23 15.03 -37.02 0.98
CA LEU A 23 14.07 -37.02 -0.09
C LEU A 23 14.14 -38.36 -0.84
N ALA A 24 13.24 -39.28 -0.51
CA ALA A 24 12.97 -40.44 -1.34
C ALA A 24 12.44 -39.95 -2.69
N GLY A 25 13.20 -40.19 -3.75
CA GLY A 25 12.81 -39.87 -5.11
C GLY A 25 11.60 -40.71 -5.56
N ALA A 26 10.42 -40.07 -5.57
CA ALA A 26 9.31 -40.51 -6.40
C ALA A 26 9.26 -39.56 -7.60
N SER A 27 9.76 -40.04 -8.73
CA SER A 27 9.58 -39.38 -10.03
C SER A 27 8.10 -39.51 -10.45
N LEU A 28 7.26 -38.65 -9.93
CA LEU A 28 5.97 -38.31 -10.51
C LEU A 28 6.24 -37.33 -11.64
N GLY A 29 6.07 -37.79 -12.88
CA GLY A 29 6.07 -36.96 -14.06
C GLY A 29 5.06 -35.81 -13.92
N ALA A 30 5.51 -34.69 -13.37
CA ALA A 30 4.76 -33.45 -13.44
C ALA A 30 4.74 -33.02 -14.91
N GLN A 31 3.61 -33.25 -15.59
CA GLN A 31 3.34 -32.55 -16.83
C GLN A 31 3.45 -31.06 -16.54
N ALA A 32 4.51 -30.44 -17.04
CA ALA A 32 4.70 -29.01 -16.99
C ALA A 32 3.52 -28.35 -17.68
N THR A 33 2.65 -27.74 -16.92
CA THR A 33 1.66 -26.80 -17.46
C THR A 33 2.43 -25.73 -18.24
N PRO A 34 2.07 -25.47 -19.51
CA PRO A 34 2.83 -24.57 -20.34
C PRO A 34 2.87 -23.18 -19.68
N SER A 35 4.07 -22.68 -19.48
CA SER A 35 4.35 -21.30 -19.06
C SER A 35 3.48 -20.34 -19.90
N ARG A 36 2.60 -19.58 -19.24
CA ARG A 36 1.75 -18.55 -19.87
C ARG A 36 2.57 -17.29 -20.18
N SER A 37 3.75 -17.40 -20.76
CA SER A 37 4.40 -16.26 -21.38
C SER A 37 3.53 -15.81 -22.56
N ALA A 38 3.13 -14.53 -22.59
CA ALA A 38 2.52 -13.97 -23.80
C ALA A 38 3.49 -14.18 -24.95
N PRO A 39 3.04 -14.70 -26.13
CA PRO A 39 3.90 -14.79 -27.29
C PRO A 39 4.48 -13.39 -27.56
N SER A 40 5.76 -13.33 -27.87
CA SER A 40 6.48 -12.07 -28.17
C SER A 40 5.86 -11.27 -29.33
N ASP A 41 4.90 -11.86 -30.06
CA ASP A 41 4.29 -11.34 -31.27
C ASP A 41 2.80 -10.96 -31.13
N THR A 42 2.21 -11.02 -29.95
CA THR A 42 0.81 -10.59 -29.78
C THR A 42 0.69 -9.09 -30.00
N ILE A 43 -0.10 -8.70 -31.03
CA ILE A 43 -0.40 -7.31 -31.32
C ILE A 43 -1.85 -7.02 -30.93
N VAL A 44 -2.06 -5.95 -30.15
CA VAL A 44 -3.38 -5.43 -29.80
C VAL A 44 -3.45 -3.98 -30.29
N ALA A 45 -4.56 -3.61 -30.91
CA ALA A 45 -4.84 -2.24 -31.30
C ALA A 45 -6.16 -1.77 -30.66
N ILE A 46 -6.11 -0.71 -29.86
CA ILE A 46 -7.30 0.00 -29.35
C ILE A 46 -7.54 1.17 -30.29
N VAL A 47 -8.73 1.23 -30.91
CA VAL A 47 -9.00 2.15 -32.03
C VAL A 47 -10.13 3.11 -31.69
N GLY A 48 -9.91 4.40 -31.89
CA GLY A 48 -10.94 5.44 -31.75
C GLY A 48 -11.23 5.91 -30.33
N ALA A 49 -10.34 5.64 -29.37
CA ALA A 49 -10.52 6.04 -27.98
C ALA A 49 -10.15 7.51 -27.73
N THR A 50 -10.69 8.09 -26.68
CA THR A 50 -10.16 9.31 -26.07
C THR A 50 -9.06 8.94 -25.07
N VAL A 51 -7.86 9.46 -25.26
CA VAL A 51 -6.68 9.14 -24.43
C VAL A 51 -6.41 10.25 -23.43
N ILE A 52 -6.36 9.88 -22.17
CA ILE A 52 -5.89 10.69 -21.03
C ILE A 52 -4.52 10.11 -20.65
N ASP A 53 -3.45 10.71 -21.13
CA ASP A 53 -2.11 10.13 -21.14
C ASP A 53 -1.42 10.03 -19.75
N GLY A 54 -2.01 10.63 -18.73
CA GLY A 54 -1.44 10.68 -17.37
C GLY A 54 -0.47 11.85 -17.16
N ASN A 55 -0.25 12.73 -18.13
CA ASN A 55 0.60 13.91 -18.00
C ASN A 55 -0.13 15.17 -17.50
N GLY A 56 -1.47 15.13 -17.42
CA GLY A 56 -2.29 16.26 -16.96
C GLY A 56 -2.65 17.26 -18.08
N GLY A 57 -2.30 16.94 -19.33
CA GLY A 57 -2.67 17.74 -20.49
C GLY A 57 -4.12 17.51 -20.97
N THR A 58 -4.48 18.18 -22.08
CA THR A 58 -5.78 17.98 -22.74
C THR A 58 -5.88 16.58 -23.32
N PRO A 59 -6.98 15.84 -23.11
CA PRO A 59 -7.18 14.53 -23.70
C PRO A 59 -7.15 14.57 -25.23
N SER A 60 -6.62 13.53 -25.85
CA SER A 60 -6.59 13.37 -27.31
C SER A 60 -7.75 12.47 -27.74
N SER A 61 -8.64 12.98 -28.61
CA SER A 61 -9.78 12.22 -29.13
C SER A 61 -9.43 11.43 -30.37
N ASP A 62 -10.21 10.37 -30.65
CA ASP A 62 -10.09 9.50 -31.83
C ASP A 62 -8.66 8.97 -32.07
N VAL A 63 -8.08 8.43 -31.01
CA VAL A 63 -6.70 7.92 -31.00
C VAL A 63 -6.68 6.41 -31.22
N THR A 64 -5.64 5.95 -31.96
CA THR A 64 -5.27 4.53 -32.03
C THR A 64 -4.04 4.28 -31.18
N ILE A 65 -4.09 3.25 -30.32
CA ILE A 65 -2.98 2.75 -29.53
C ILE A 65 -2.62 1.36 -30.04
N VAL A 66 -1.37 1.14 -30.46
CA VAL A 66 -0.88 -0.16 -30.88
C VAL A 66 0.11 -0.68 -29.86
N VAL A 67 -0.18 -1.88 -29.34
CA VAL A 67 0.65 -2.60 -28.38
C VAL A 67 1.24 -3.83 -29.06
N ARG A 68 2.55 -4.03 -28.92
CA ARG A 68 3.23 -5.26 -29.36
C ARG A 68 3.99 -5.86 -28.17
N GLY A 69 3.70 -7.13 -27.87
CA GLY A 69 4.22 -7.75 -26.67
C GLY A 69 3.84 -6.96 -25.42
N LYS A 70 4.82 -6.42 -24.72
CA LYS A 70 4.57 -5.66 -23.47
C LYS A 70 4.47 -4.15 -23.67
N ARG A 71 4.80 -3.60 -24.86
CA ARG A 71 5.02 -2.16 -25.02
C ARG A 71 4.08 -1.49 -26.04
N ILE A 72 3.79 -0.23 -25.79
CA ILE A 72 3.13 0.65 -26.75
C ILE A 72 4.13 0.94 -27.87
N VAL A 73 3.78 0.58 -29.10
CA VAL A 73 4.65 0.77 -30.28
C VAL A 73 4.17 1.89 -31.19
N ALA A 74 2.88 2.26 -31.09
CA ALA A 74 2.34 3.45 -31.77
C ALA A 74 1.19 4.03 -30.92
N LEU A 75 1.07 5.34 -30.92
CA LEU A 75 0.00 6.10 -30.26
C LEU A 75 -0.16 7.41 -31.05
N GLY A 76 -1.34 7.65 -31.59
CA GLY A 76 -1.61 8.86 -32.37
C GLY A 76 -3.00 8.88 -32.98
N PRO A 77 -3.34 9.94 -33.73
CA PRO A 77 -4.66 10.06 -34.36
C PRO A 77 -5.01 8.84 -35.22
N ARG A 78 -6.25 8.39 -35.15
CA ARG A 78 -6.75 7.21 -35.87
C ARG A 78 -6.49 7.32 -37.37
N ALA A 79 -6.65 8.52 -37.93
CA ALA A 79 -6.48 8.76 -39.36
C ALA A 79 -5.04 8.49 -39.85
N SER A 80 -4.02 8.62 -38.99
CA SER A 80 -2.59 8.50 -39.39
C SER A 80 -1.90 7.30 -38.74
N THR A 81 -2.49 6.65 -37.73
CA THR A 81 -1.90 5.51 -37.02
C THR A 81 -2.39 4.20 -37.60
N GLN A 82 -1.50 3.49 -38.32
CA GLN A 82 -1.86 2.22 -38.95
C GLN A 82 -2.03 1.10 -37.95
N VAL A 83 -3.12 0.34 -38.09
CA VAL A 83 -3.35 -0.92 -37.36
C VAL A 83 -2.61 -2.04 -38.11
N PRO A 84 -1.64 -2.72 -37.46
CA PRO A 84 -0.91 -3.81 -38.11
C PRO A 84 -1.83 -4.97 -38.49
N ARG A 85 -1.55 -5.60 -39.63
CA ARG A 85 -2.28 -6.79 -40.10
C ARG A 85 -2.16 -7.91 -39.03
N GLY A 86 -3.27 -8.52 -38.70
CA GLY A 86 -3.34 -9.59 -37.68
C GLY A 86 -3.40 -9.09 -36.23
N ALA A 87 -3.47 -7.77 -36.01
CA ALA A 87 -3.70 -7.25 -34.67
C ALA A 87 -5.11 -7.64 -34.16
N ARG A 88 -5.20 -7.99 -32.87
CA ARG A 88 -6.48 -8.04 -32.15
C ARG A 88 -6.99 -6.62 -31.99
N VAL A 89 -8.06 -6.28 -32.66
CA VAL A 89 -8.66 -4.94 -32.58
C VAL A 89 -9.64 -4.89 -31.42
N VAL A 90 -9.51 -3.84 -30.60
CA VAL A 90 -10.44 -3.49 -29.51
C VAL A 90 -11.08 -2.16 -29.91
N ASP A 91 -12.40 -2.11 -29.95
CA ASP A 91 -13.15 -0.90 -30.21
C ASP A 91 -13.08 0.05 -29.01
N GLY A 92 -12.51 1.22 -29.23
CA GLY A 92 -12.40 2.30 -28.25
C GLY A 92 -13.35 3.47 -28.51
N ALA A 93 -14.22 3.39 -29.52
CA ALA A 93 -15.15 4.48 -29.83
C ALA A 93 -16.03 4.81 -28.63
N GLY A 94 -16.06 6.08 -28.23
CA GLY A 94 -16.79 6.55 -27.04
C GLY A 94 -16.21 6.10 -25.70
N LYS A 95 -15.02 5.46 -25.69
CA LYS A 95 -14.32 5.04 -24.48
C LYS A 95 -13.15 5.97 -24.16
N PHE A 96 -12.71 5.91 -22.89
CA PHE A 96 -11.60 6.69 -22.38
C PHE A 96 -10.48 5.75 -21.94
N VAL A 97 -9.25 6.05 -22.34
CA VAL A 97 -8.09 5.23 -21.98
C VAL A 97 -7.16 6.04 -21.10
N THR A 98 -6.82 5.48 -19.93
CA THR A 98 -5.87 6.05 -18.97
C THR A 98 -4.71 5.07 -18.74
N PRO A 99 -3.57 5.52 -18.20
CA PRO A 99 -2.60 4.58 -17.60
C PRO A 99 -3.25 3.77 -16.49
N GLY A 100 -2.70 2.59 -16.21
CA GLY A 100 -3.07 1.81 -15.05
C GLY A 100 -2.80 2.55 -13.74
N PHE A 101 -3.70 2.42 -12.75
CA PHE A 101 -3.55 3.09 -11.46
C PHE A 101 -2.48 2.44 -10.60
N ILE A 102 -1.92 3.23 -9.70
CA ILE A 102 -0.83 2.85 -8.80
C ILE A 102 -1.25 3.19 -7.38
N ASP A 103 -1.21 2.19 -6.48
CA ASP A 103 -1.35 2.40 -5.05
C ASP A 103 0.04 2.38 -4.40
N THR A 104 0.37 3.45 -3.67
CA THR A 104 1.71 3.62 -3.12
C THR A 104 1.85 3.13 -1.68
N ASN A 105 0.79 2.58 -1.09
CA ASN A 105 0.83 2.02 0.26
C ASN A 105 -0.26 0.97 0.47
N VAL A 106 0.11 -0.30 0.27
CA VAL A 106 -0.72 -1.46 0.57
C VAL A 106 0.00 -2.41 1.54
N HIS A 107 -0.73 -3.34 2.16
CA HIS A 107 -0.24 -4.34 3.11
C HIS A 107 -0.82 -5.72 2.77
N LEU A 108 -0.37 -6.32 1.66
CA LEU A 108 -0.98 -7.52 1.08
C LEU A 108 -0.70 -8.80 1.88
N SER A 109 0.25 -8.77 2.81
CA SER A 109 0.59 -9.90 3.68
C SER A 109 0.15 -9.72 5.13
N LEU A 110 -0.54 -8.63 5.48
CA LEU A 110 -1.04 -8.39 6.83
C LEU A 110 -2.52 -8.69 6.95
N TYR A 111 -2.91 -9.16 8.13
CA TYR A 111 -4.29 -9.43 8.53
C TYR A 111 -4.68 -8.59 9.72
N ASN A 112 -5.96 -8.26 9.80
CA ASN A 112 -6.49 -7.52 10.95
C ASN A 112 -6.82 -8.42 12.16
N ASN A 113 -6.69 -9.74 12.05
CA ASN A 113 -6.83 -10.65 13.19
C ASN A 113 -5.89 -11.86 13.12
N GLY A 114 -5.38 -12.28 14.28
CA GLY A 114 -4.47 -13.41 14.41
C GLY A 114 -5.11 -14.76 14.06
N GLU A 115 -6.43 -14.92 14.25
CA GLU A 115 -7.15 -16.15 13.93
C GLU A 115 -7.08 -16.49 12.44
N SER A 116 -7.17 -15.46 11.58
CA SER A 116 -6.98 -15.67 10.12
C SER A 116 -5.57 -16.10 9.78
N MET A 117 -4.56 -15.60 10.47
CA MET A 117 -3.16 -16.00 10.25
C MET A 117 -2.95 -17.48 10.59
N VAL A 118 -3.39 -17.91 11.77
CA VAL A 118 -3.31 -19.32 12.19
C VAL A 118 -4.10 -20.23 11.23
N ARG A 119 -5.30 -19.80 10.85
CA ARG A 119 -6.20 -20.62 10.00
C ARG A 119 -5.65 -20.87 8.61
N TYR A 120 -4.85 -19.95 8.07
CA TYR A 120 -4.36 -19.98 6.69
C TYR A 120 -2.84 -19.93 6.61
N GLU A 121 -2.15 -20.36 7.65
CA GLU A 121 -0.67 -20.40 7.67
C GLU A 121 -0.11 -21.17 6.48
N ASP A 122 -0.68 -22.33 6.15
CA ASP A 122 -0.32 -23.19 5.01
C ASP A 122 -0.68 -22.58 3.64
N ARG A 123 -1.49 -21.50 3.62
CA ARG A 123 -1.97 -20.82 2.41
C ARG A 123 -1.56 -19.36 2.35
N PHE A 124 -0.55 -18.96 3.09
CA PHE A 124 -0.14 -17.56 3.20
C PHE A 124 0.20 -16.92 1.84
N LEU A 125 0.89 -17.64 0.97
CA LEU A 125 1.19 -17.17 -0.40
C LEU A 125 -0.08 -17.02 -1.26
N ASP A 126 -1.04 -17.92 -1.12
CA ASP A 126 -2.33 -17.81 -1.84
C ASP A 126 -3.08 -16.54 -1.43
N LEU A 127 -3.02 -16.16 -0.15
CA LEU A 127 -3.66 -14.94 0.36
C LEU A 127 -3.01 -13.66 -0.19
N ILE A 128 -1.69 -13.60 -0.23
CA ILE A 128 -0.96 -12.47 -0.84
C ILE A 128 -1.31 -12.37 -2.34
N ALA A 129 -1.33 -13.51 -3.03
CA ALA A 129 -1.69 -13.58 -4.44
C ALA A 129 -3.13 -13.11 -4.68
N GLU A 130 -4.08 -13.53 -3.84
CA GLU A 130 -5.48 -13.11 -3.91
C GLU A 130 -5.64 -11.60 -3.71
N ALA A 131 -4.95 -11.02 -2.70
CA ALA A 131 -4.97 -9.60 -2.45
C ALA A 131 -4.41 -8.81 -3.65
N ALA A 132 -3.25 -9.23 -4.18
CA ALA A 132 -2.63 -8.63 -5.36
C ALA A 132 -3.54 -8.74 -6.60
N GLN A 133 -4.15 -9.90 -6.84
CA GLN A 133 -5.08 -10.11 -7.95
C GLN A 133 -6.34 -9.25 -7.81
N THR A 134 -6.80 -9.03 -6.59
CA THR A 134 -7.93 -8.16 -6.33
C THR A 134 -7.59 -6.70 -6.68
N GLU A 135 -6.39 -6.22 -6.36
CA GLU A 135 -5.92 -4.91 -6.83
C GLU A 135 -6.00 -4.80 -8.35
N LEU A 136 -5.41 -5.78 -9.07
CA LEU A 136 -5.41 -5.78 -10.54
C LEU A 136 -6.83 -5.85 -11.13
N LYS A 137 -7.73 -6.59 -10.52
CA LYS A 137 -9.15 -6.69 -10.92
C LYS A 137 -9.83 -5.32 -11.01
N TYR A 138 -9.45 -4.39 -10.14
CA TYR A 138 -10.00 -3.04 -10.08
C TYR A 138 -9.15 -2.00 -10.84
N GLY A 139 -8.16 -2.45 -11.63
CA GLY A 139 -7.36 -1.55 -12.49
C GLY A 139 -6.10 -1.00 -11.85
N ILE A 140 -5.74 -1.48 -10.65
CA ILE A 140 -4.47 -1.11 -10.03
C ILE A 140 -3.39 -2.02 -10.60
N THR A 141 -2.58 -1.48 -11.52
CA THR A 141 -1.57 -2.24 -12.27
C THR A 141 -0.21 -2.30 -11.60
N THR A 142 0.00 -1.43 -10.61
CA THR A 142 1.22 -1.40 -9.78
C THR A 142 0.85 -1.10 -8.34
N VAL A 143 1.49 -1.81 -7.41
CA VAL A 143 1.34 -1.61 -5.96
C VAL A 143 2.69 -1.52 -5.28
N ARG A 144 2.76 -0.71 -4.20
CA ARG A 144 3.88 -0.66 -3.28
C ARG A 144 3.42 -1.24 -1.95
N ASP A 145 3.91 -2.45 -1.63
CA ASP A 145 3.64 -3.07 -0.34
C ASP A 145 4.68 -2.58 0.68
N SER A 146 4.22 -1.72 1.56
CA SER A 146 5.08 -0.96 2.46
C SER A 146 5.11 -1.50 3.90
N TYR A 147 4.45 -2.63 4.16
CA TYR A 147 4.54 -3.34 5.43
C TYR A 147 4.06 -4.79 5.32
N GLY A 148 4.93 -5.73 5.60
CA GLY A 148 4.57 -7.14 5.62
C GLY A 148 5.79 -8.07 5.69
N ALA A 149 5.56 -9.36 5.49
CA ALA A 149 6.60 -10.38 5.48
C ALA A 149 7.39 -10.34 4.17
N LEU A 150 8.65 -9.90 4.20
CA LEU A 150 9.46 -9.62 3.01
C LEU A 150 9.59 -10.81 2.07
N LEU A 151 10.02 -11.97 2.54
CA LEU A 151 10.32 -13.13 1.68
C LEU A 151 9.08 -13.70 0.99
N PRO A 152 7.91 -13.87 1.65
CA PRO A 152 6.67 -14.22 0.97
C PRO A 152 6.23 -13.19 -0.08
N LEU A 153 6.36 -11.90 0.22
CA LEU A 153 6.04 -10.83 -0.74
C LEU A 153 6.97 -10.88 -1.95
N ILE A 154 8.27 -11.10 -1.77
CA ILE A 154 9.24 -11.32 -2.86
C ILE A 154 8.84 -12.53 -3.70
N THR A 155 8.42 -13.63 -3.07
CA THR A 155 8.00 -14.84 -3.78
C THR A 155 6.83 -14.58 -4.73
N ILE A 156 5.83 -13.84 -4.28
CA ILE A 156 4.67 -13.47 -5.11
C ILE A 156 5.06 -12.44 -6.16
N ARG A 157 5.81 -11.39 -5.79
CA ARG A 157 6.36 -10.40 -6.71
C ARG A 157 7.06 -11.07 -7.89
N ASP A 158 7.99 -11.97 -7.60
CA ASP A 158 8.81 -12.62 -8.61
C ASP A 158 7.99 -13.62 -9.45
N SER A 159 7.01 -14.31 -8.85
CA SER A 159 6.06 -15.16 -9.57
C SER A 159 5.24 -14.36 -10.60
N ILE A 160 4.80 -13.16 -10.24
CA ILE A 160 4.10 -12.24 -11.14
C ILE A 160 5.06 -11.71 -12.24
N ALA A 161 6.25 -11.26 -11.86
CA ALA A 161 7.23 -10.72 -12.79
C ALA A 161 7.66 -11.74 -13.86
N HIS A 162 7.77 -13.02 -13.49
CA HIS A 162 8.08 -14.12 -14.40
C HIS A 162 6.86 -14.70 -15.14
N GLY A 163 5.66 -14.14 -14.94
CA GLY A 163 4.42 -14.57 -15.61
C GLY A 163 3.86 -15.91 -15.14
N LYS A 164 4.33 -16.44 -14.00
CA LYS A 164 3.81 -17.66 -13.37
C LYS A 164 2.47 -17.40 -12.67
N LEU A 165 2.23 -16.17 -12.25
CA LEU A 165 1.01 -15.71 -11.61
C LEU A 165 0.52 -14.43 -12.29
N ILE A 166 -0.79 -14.27 -12.44
CA ILE A 166 -1.39 -13.00 -12.87
C ILE A 166 -1.47 -12.07 -11.65
N GLY A 167 -1.04 -10.82 -11.81
CA GLY A 167 -1.10 -9.81 -10.74
C GLY A 167 -0.56 -8.45 -11.18
N PRO A 168 -0.66 -7.42 -10.34
CA PRO A 168 -0.06 -6.11 -10.60
C PRO A 168 1.46 -6.19 -10.51
N ARG A 169 2.16 -5.18 -10.97
CA ARG A 169 3.57 -4.98 -10.63
C ARG A 169 3.67 -4.71 -9.13
N MET A 170 4.44 -5.52 -8.42
CA MET A 170 4.64 -5.34 -6.99
C MET A 170 6.03 -4.79 -6.72
N LEU A 171 6.09 -3.76 -5.87
CA LEU A 171 7.29 -3.31 -5.19
C LEU A 171 7.08 -3.58 -3.70
N VAL A 172 8.08 -4.11 -3.03
CA VAL A 172 7.93 -4.58 -1.65
C VAL A 172 9.03 -4.02 -0.75
N ALA A 173 8.65 -3.51 0.42
CA ALA A 173 9.58 -3.06 1.47
C ALA A 173 9.87 -4.16 2.50
N GLY A 174 8.88 -5.02 2.75
CA GLY A 174 8.91 -5.95 3.89
C GLY A 174 8.47 -5.27 5.18
N ASN A 175 9.21 -5.48 6.26
CA ASN A 175 8.92 -4.87 7.55
C ASN A 175 9.06 -3.34 7.53
N ILE A 176 8.31 -2.65 8.39
CA ILE A 176 8.65 -1.28 8.78
C ILE A 176 9.88 -1.37 9.69
N VAL A 177 11.03 -0.95 9.17
CA VAL A 177 12.30 -1.00 9.88
C VAL A 177 12.19 -0.30 11.24
N GLY A 178 12.61 -0.99 12.29
CA GLY A 178 12.49 -0.54 13.68
C GLY A 178 11.20 -0.98 14.39
N TRP A 179 10.24 -1.62 13.68
CA TRP A 179 9.06 -2.19 14.31
C TRP A 179 9.13 -3.72 14.29
N GLY A 180 8.71 -4.36 15.38
CA GLY A 180 8.77 -5.83 15.52
C GLY A 180 7.59 -6.58 14.91
N GLY A 181 6.83 -5.97 14.03
CA GLY A 181 5.62 -6.57 13.47
C GLY A 181 4.33 -6.12 14.17
N PRO A 182 3.16 -6.70 13.82
CA PRO A 182 1.85 -6.19 14.25
C PRO A 182 1.57 -6.28 15.76
N LYS A 183 2.32 -7.08 16.49
CA LYS A 183 2.21 -7.21 17.95
C LYS A 183 3.31 -6.47 18.71
N SER A 184 4.19 -5.79 18.00
CA SER A 184 5.19 -4.93 18.58
C SER A 184 4.55 -3.86 19.47
N PRO A 185 5.13 -3.54 20.64
CA PRO A 185 4.71 -2.41 21.49
C PRO A 185 4.75 -1.07 20.76
N LEU A 186 5.56 -0.94 19.71
CA LEU A 186 5.63 0.26 18.87
C LEU A 186 4.46 0.35 17.87
N PHE A 187 3.89 -0.78 17.48
CA PHE A 187 2.75 -0.82 16.57
C PHE A 187 1.41 -0.92 17.31
N SER A 188 1.32 -1.73 18.36
CA SER A 188 0.10 -1.93 19.13
C SER A 188 0.37 -1.82 20.63
N ASN A 189 -0.67 -1.47 21.45
CA ASN A 189 -0.55 -1.48 22.91
C ASN A 189 -0.68 -2.90 23.51
N ALA A 190 -0.73 -3.94 22.67
CA ALA A 190 -0.82 -5.32 23.09
C ALA A 190 0.58 -5.94 23.05
N ALA A 191 1.11 -6.34 24.19
CA ALA A 191 2.30 -7.17 24.24
C ALA A 191 2.00 -8.55 23.60
N PRO A 192 3.00 -9.21 22.97
CA PRO A 192 2.85 -10.59 22.58
C PRO A 192 2.55 -11.44 23.82
N VAL A 193 1.51 -12.27 23.72
CA VAL A 193 1.06 -13.09 24.86
C VAL A 193 1.20 -14.58 24.59
N THR A 194 1.58 -14.95 23.39
CA THR A 194 1.77 -16.33 22.97
C THR A 194 3.07 -16.51 22.20
N LEU A 195 3.61 -17.73 22.22
CA LEU A 195 4.77 -18.07 21.37
C LEU A 195 4.47 -17.83 19.89
N PHE A 196 3.24 -18.06 19.44
CA PHE A 196 2.81 -17.76 18.08
C PHE A 196 2.93 -16.25 17.75
N ASP A 197 2.58 -15.36 18.68
CA ASP A 197 2.73 -13.92 18.45
C ASP A 197 4.22 -13.54 18.29
N GLU A 198 5.13 -14.15 19.07
CA GLU A 198 6.57 -13.92 18.98
C GLU A 198 7.13 -14.44 17.65
N GLU A 199 6.82 -15.68 17.28
CA GLU A 199 7.24 -16.29 16.00
C GLU A 199 6.72 -15.48 14.79
N MET A 200 5.50 -14.96 14.88
CA MET A 200 4.94 -14.12 13.82
C MET A 200 5.67 -12.77 13.73
N MET A 201 6.05 -12.16 14.86
CA MET A 201 6.81 -10.91 14.85
C MET A 201 8.17 -11.11 14.20
N ASP A 202 8.89 -12.17 14.56
CA ASP A 202 10.19 -12.51 13.96
C ASP A 202 10.06 -12.81 12.47
N PHE A 203 8.99 -13.53 12.07
CA PHE A 203 8.68 -13.83 10.67
C PHE A 203 8.45 -12.57 9.84
N ILE A 204 7.86 -11.53 10.41
CA ILE A 204 7.65 -10.24 9.72
C ILE A 204 8.90 -9.37 9.80
N ALA A 205 9.53 -9.25 10.98
CA ALA A 205 10.67 -8.37 11.21
C ALA A 205 11.90 -8.75 10.39
N GLN A 206 12.22 -10.04 10.34
CA GLN A 206 13.33 -10.60 9.55
C GLN A 206 14.67 -9.87 9.73
N GLY A 207 15.01 -9.48 10.96
CA GLY A 207 16.24 -8.76 11.29
C GLY A 207 16.19 -7.25 10.96
N ALA A 208 15.00 -6.70 10.88
CA ALA A 208 14.76 -5.26 10.76
C ALA A 208 13.72 -4.77 11.80
N GLY A 209 13.68 -5.43 12.96
CA GLY A 209 12.75 -5.14 14.04
C GLY A 209 13.28 -4.14 15.07
N GLU A 210 12.78 -4.25 16.30
CA GLU A 210 13.08 -3.33 17.40
C GLU A 210 14.55 -3.40 17.84
N GLU A 211 15.24 -4.50 17.58
CA GLU A 211 16.66 -4.67 17.84
C GLU A 211 17.54 -3.61 17.17
N LEU A 212 17.03 -2.94 16.14
CA LEU A 212 17.76 -1.88 15.43
C LEU A 212 17.76 -0.54 16.18
N LEU A 213 16.82 -0.33 17.09
CA LEU A 213 16.62 0.96 17.75
C LEU A 213 17.77 1.34 18.69
N ASP A 214 18.36 0.35 19.34
CA ASP A 214 19.47 0.55 20.29
C ASP A 214 20.85 0.55 19.60
N MET A 215 20.90 0.38 18.28
CA MET A 215 22.17 0.31 17.55
C MET A 215 22.79 1.68 17.35
N ALA A 216 24.10 1.77 17.55
CA ALA A 216 24.88 2.90 17.09
C ALA A 216 24.78 3.02 15.55
N PRO A 217 24.93 4.23 14.95
CA PRO A 217 24.76 4.42 13.50
C PRO A 217 25.57 3.47 12.63
N ASP A 218 26.81 3.12 13.01
CA ASP A 218 27.65 2.21 12.22
C ASP A 218 27.13 0.76 12.26
N SER A 219 26.66 0.30 13.42
CA SER A 219 26.02 -1.02 13.56
C SER A 219 24.70 -1.06 12.80
N LEU A 220 23.91 0.01 12.87
CA LEU A 220 22.66 0.14 12.10
C LEU A 220 22.93 0.08 10.59
N ARG A 221 23.99 0.74 10.09
CA ARG A 221 24.41 0.63 8.68
C ARG A 221 24.69 -0.81 8.27
N ALA A 222 25.37 -1.57 9.14
CA ALA A 222 25.66 -2.98 8.85
C ALA A 222 24.38 -3.83 8.81
N ALA A 223 23.48 -3.65 9.76
CA ALA A 223 22.17 -4.32 9.78
C ALA A 223 21.32 -3.95 8.55
N MET A 224 21.30 -2.66 8.18
CA MET A 224 20.59 -2.22 6.98
C MET A 224 21.13 -2.83 5.70
N ARG A 225 22.46 -2.96 5.55
CA ARG A 225 23.03 -3.67 4.40
C ARG A 225 22.56 -5.12 4.33
N ALA A 226 22.56 -5.82 5.47
CA ALA A 226 22.07 -7.20 5.54
C ALA A 226 20.59 -7.33 5.18
N TYR A 227 19.76 -6.35 5.59
CA TYR A 227 18.34 -6.30 5.20
C TYR A 227 18.18 -6.03 3.70
N LEU A 228 18.90 -5.06 3.16
CA LEU A 228 18.88 -4.68 1.74
C LEU A 228 19.36 -5.83 0.82
N ASP A 229 20.28 -6.67 1.28
CA ASP A 229 20.76 -7.86 0.55
C ASP A 229 19.66 -8.92 0.36
N LYS A 230 18.56 -8.88 1.13
CA LYS A 230 17.40 -9.75 0.93
C LYS A 230 16.53 -9.33 -0.27
N GLY A 231 16.74 -8.15 -0.85
CA GLY A 231 16.14 -7.70 -2.10
C GLY A 231 14.79 -6.97 -1.98
N PRO A 232 14.55 -6.12 -0.97
CA PRO A 232 13.43 -5.18 -1.00
C PRO A 232 13.59 -4.19 -2.18
N ASN A 233 12.48 -3.62 -2.64
CA ASN A 233 12.50 -2.62 -3.71
C ASN A 233 12.65 -1.19 -3.19
N PHE A 234 12.35 -0.99 -1.92
CA PHE A 234 12.45 0.28 -1.17
C PHE A 234 12.45 -0.05 0.32
N VAL A 235 12.68 0.92 1.17
CA VAL A 235 12.65 0.75 2.62
C VAL A 235 11.66 1.72 3.24
N LYS A 236 10.78 1.19 4.08
CA LYS A 236 9.96 1.98 5.00
C LYS A 236 10.50 1.81 6.42
N TYR A 237 10.65 2.90 7.16
CA TYR A 237 11.01 2.85 8.57
C TYR A 237 10.01 3.59 9.44
N GLY A 238 9.92 3.23 10.70
CA GLY A 238 9.14 3.97 11.69
C GLY A 238 9.93 5.20 12.16
N GLY A 239 9.56 6.40 11.77
CA GLY A 239 10.06 7.63 12.37
C GLY A 239 9.45 7.89 13.74
N THR A 240 8.22 7.41 13.94
CA THR A 240 7.53 7.35 15.25
C THR A 240 6.97 5.96 15.51
N SER A 241 6.67 5.66 16.78
CA SER A 241 5.78 4.56 17.12
C SER A 241 4.35 4.87 16.67
N HIS A 242 3.60 3.83 16.33
CA HIS A 242 2.20 3.98 15.88
C HIS A 242 1.24 4.42 16.99
N THR A 243 1.50 3.98 18.22
CA THR A 243 0.54 4.14 19.33
C THR A 243 0.82 5.31 20.24
N ASN A 244 2.09 5.67 20.43
CA ASN A 244 2.51 6.63 21.44
C ASN A 244 3.20 7.87 20.86
N ASN A 245 3.33 7.95 19.53
CA ASN A 245 3.99 9.06 18.82
C ASN A 245 5.43 9.33 19.29
N LEU A 246 6.10 8.33 19.87
CA LEU A 246 7.49 8.43 20.29
C LEU A 246 8.42 8.37 19.09
N ILE A 247 9.46 9.17 19.08
CA ILE A 247 10.54 9.08 18.10
C ILE A 247 11.26 7.74 18.32
N THR A 248 11.36 6.93 17.26
CA THR A 248 11.96 5.59 17.32
C THR A 248 13.46 5.63 17.01
N PHE A 249 13.85 6.37 15.98
CA PHE A 249 15.25 6.56 15.61
C PHE A 249 15.70 7.99 15.83
N SER A 250 16.86 8.17 16.43
CA SER A 250 17.51 9.49 16.54
C SER A 250 17.80 10.08 15.15
N PRO A 251 18.00 11.41 15.02
CA PRO A 251 18.35 12.03 13.75
C PRO A 251 19.56 11.36 13.05
N ARG A 252 20.62 11.06 13.79
CA ARG A 252 21.84 10.39 13.26
C ARG A 252 21.57 8.96 12.76
N GLN A 253 20.67 8.24 13.42
CA GLN A 253 20.26 6.90 12.96
C GLN A 253 19.42 6.99 11.69
N GLN A 254 18.48 7.94 11.60
CA GLN A 254 17.68 8.16 10.39
C GLN A 254 18.58 8.54 9.20
N GLU A 255 19.55 9.46 9.38
CA GLU A 255 20.54 9.78 8.36
C GLU A 255 21.33 8.54 7.91
N ALA A 256 21.80 7.72 8.87
CA ALA A 256 22.54 6.50 8.57
C ALA A 256 21.70 5.47 7.77
N LEU A 257 20.43 5.32 8.14
CA LEU A 257 19.48 4.43 7.47
C LEU A 257 19.21 4.90 6.04
N VAL A 258 18.83 6.15 5.87
CA VAL A 258 18.50 6.75 4.56
C VAL A 258 19.72 6.69 3.62
N ASP A 259 20.91 7.01 4.11
CA ASP A 259 22.16 6.95 3.36
C ASP A 259 22.46 5.52 2.82
N GLU A 260 22.26 4.47 3.63
CA GLU A 260 22.46 3.08 3.17
C GLU A 260 21.42 2.68 2.12
N VAL A 261 20.19 3.13 2.23
CA VAL A 261 19.13 2.91 1.23
C VAL A 261 19.49 3.60 -0.08
N HIS A 262 19.91 4.87 -0.02
CA HIS A 262 20.31 5.66 -1.19
C HIS A 262 21.56 5.12 -1.88
N LYS A 263 22.53 4.55 -1.15
CA LYS A 263 23.70 3.86 -1.75
C LYS A 263 23.31 2.68 -2.64
N ARG A 264 22.13 2.09 -2.42
CA ARG A 264 21.57 1.04 -3.30
C ARG A 264 20.69 1.62 -4.43
N GLY A 265 20.55 2.95 -4.53
CA GLY A 265 19.67 3.61 -5.50
C GLY A 265 18.18 3.40 -5.21
N LEU A 266 17.83 3.06 -3.96
CA LEU A 266 16.46 2.79 -3.54
C LEU A 266 15.83 4.01 -2.86
N ILE A 267 14.51 4.03 -2.77
CA ILE A 267 13.71 5.03 -2.05
C ILE A 267 13.66 4.67 -0.57
N ALA A 268 13.87 5.69 0.29
CA ALA A 268 13.58 5.65 1.72
C ALA A 268 12.26 6.36 2.02
N GLU A 269 11.37 5.71 2.76
CA GLU A 269 10.11 6.28 3.19
C GLU A 269 9.87 6.09 4.69
N THR A 270 9.00 6.91 5.27
CA THR A 270 8.75 6.88 6.71
C THR A 270 7.27 6.83 7.06
N HIS A 271 6.95 6.17 8.19
CA HIS A 271 5.76 6.40 8.99
C HIS A 271 6.12 7.42 10.08
N SER A 272 5.48 8.59 10.07
CA SER A 272 5.72 9.63 11.08
C SER A 272 4.44 10.42 11.32
N THR A 273 3.91 10.32 12.55
CA THR A 273 2.58 10.81 12.90
C THR A 273 2.58 12.07 13.77
N ASN A 274 3.72 12.74 13.85
CA ASN A 274 3.90 14.05 14.52
C ASN A 274 4.77 14.97 13.68
N PRO A 275 4.55 16.31 13.72
CA PRO A 275 5.27 17.26 12.89
C PRO A 275 6.79 17.25 13.12
N GLU A 276 7.27 17.26 14.37
CA GLU A 276 8.71 17.31 14.63
C GLU A 276 9.45 16.00 14.26
N PRO A 277 8.97 14.81 14.62
CA PRO A 277 9.54 13.58 14.06
C PRO A 277 9.55 13.54 12.53
N LEU A 278 8.47 14.03 11.89
CA LEU A 278 8.42 14.14 10.44
C LEU A 278 9.47 15.09 9.90
N ARG A 279 9.69 16.25 10.55
CA ARG A 279 10.77 17.18 10.20
C ARG A 279 12.13 16.52 10.25
N ILE A 280 12.41 15.74 11.30
CA ILE A 280 13.65 14.97 11.42
C ILE A 280 13.83 14.05 10.22
N SER A 281 12.78 13.30 9.86
CA SER A 281 12.82 12.37 8.72
C SER A 281 13.05 13.11 7.39
N VAL A 282 12.37 14.23 7.15
CA VAL A 282 12.58 15.06 5.95
C VAL A 282 14.01 15.62 5.91
N LEU A 283 14.55 16.03 7.05
CA LEU A 283 15.94 16.51 7.14
C LEU A 283 16.95 15.41 6.91
N ALA A 284 16.66 14.17 7.32
CA ALA A 284 17.47 13.00 7.05
C ALA A 284 17.49 12.58 5.56
N GLY A 285 16.60 13.18 4.73
CA GLY A 285 16.63 13.00 3.28
C GLY A 285 15.69 11.95 2.75
N ILE A 286 14.57 11.65 3.42
CA ILE A 286 13.56 10.72 2.88
C ILE A 286 12.98 11.21 1.55
N ASP A 287 12.54 10.27 0.74
CA ASP A 287 11.96 10.51 -0.60
C ASP A 287 10.43 10.55 -0.58
N LEU A 288 9.81 9.81 0.36
CA LEU A 288 8.36 9.67 0.46
C LEU A 288 7.89 9.60 1.91
N ILE A 289 6.78 10.26 2.19
CA ILE A 289 6.09 10.20 3.48
C ILE A 289 4.81 9.39 3.29
N GLN A 290 4.67 8.32 4.05
CA GLN A 290 3.41 7.60 4.13
C GLN A 290 2.45 8.38 5.04
N HIS A 291 1.22 8.56 4.55
CA HIS A 291 0.11 9.23 5.26
C HIS A 291 0.52 10.50 6.04
N PRO A 292 1.13 11.52 5.33
CA PRO A 292 1.64 12.73 5.96
C PRO A 292 0.56 13.58 6.65
N GLU A 293 -0.70 13.32 6.36
CA GLU A 293 -1.85 13.98 6.99
C GLU A 293 -2.19 13.40 8.37
N VAL A 294 -1.69 12.21 8.72
CA VAL A 294 -2.05 11.50 9.96
C VAL A 294 -1.31 12.10 11.16
N HIS A 295 -1.78 13.28 11.58
CA HIS A 295 -1.31 13.97 12.78
C HIS A 295 -2.50 14.33 13.68
N ASP A 296 -2.27 14.38 14.98
CA ASP A 296 -3.24 14.86 15.97
C ASP A 296 -3.28 16.41 16.06
N VAL A 297 -2.42 17.08 15.31
CA VAL A 297 -2.27 18.56 15.25
C VAL A 297 -2.14 19.03 13.81
N PRO A 298 -2.45 20.31 13.51
CA PRO A 298 -2.17 20.89 12.21
C PRO A 298 -0.69 20.82 11.85
N ILE A 299 -0.38 20.50 10.59
CA ILE A 299 1.00 20.56 10.09
C ILE A 299 1.45 22.02 10.01
N PRO A 300 2.60 22.40 10.62
CA PRO A 300 3.16 23.74 10.52
C PRO A 300 3.49 24.14 9.08
N ASP A 301 3.28 25.42 8.74
CA ASP A 301 3.51 25.96 7.40
C ASP A 301 4.95 25.78 6.92
N ASP A 302 5.92 26.00 7.83
CA ASP A 302 7.34 25.83 7.53
C ASP A 302 7.73 24.37 7.27
N LEU A 303 7.04 23.41 7.89
CA LEU A 303 7.24 21.99 7.60
C LEU A 303 6.65 21.62 6.24
N VAL A 304 5.46 22.11 5.90
CA VAL A 304 4.88 21.88 4.56
C VAL A 304 5.79 22.47 3.49
N LYS A 305 6.27 23.71 3.71
CA LYS A 305 7.25 24.33 2.81
C LYS A 305 8.52 23.47 2.65
N LEU A 306 9.06 22.95 3.74
CA LEU A 306 10.24 22.08 3.72
C LEU A 306 10.00 20.81 2.89
N ILE A 307 8.81 20.16 3.04
CA ILE A 307 8.42 18.99 2.28
C ILE A 307 8.35 19.30 0.77
N VAL A 308 7.70 20.40 0.41
CA VAL A 308 7.52 20.84 -0.98
C VAL A 308 8.86 21.23 -1.62
N ASP A 309 9.68 22.04 -0.93
CA ASP A 309 11.00 22.51 -1.42
C ASP A 309 11.94 21.31 -1.69
N ARG A 310 11.89 20.29 -0.85
CA ARG A 310 12.67 19.05 -1.00
C ARG A 310 12.05 18.04 -1.96
N LYS A 311 10.88 18.33 -2.52
CA LYS A 311 10.13 17.46 -3.43
C LYS A 311 9.84 16.07 -2.84
N VAL A 312 9.64 16.00 -1.53
CA VAL A 312 9.25 14.75 -0.87
C VAL A 312 7.83 14.38 -1.29
N ILE A 313 7.62 13.13 -1.65
CA ILE A 313 6.32 12.64 -2.12
C ILE A 313 5.39 12.43 -0.92
N CYS A 314 4.14 12.89 -1.05
CA CYS A 314 3.08 12.76 -0.06
C CYS A 314 2.11 11.64 -0.46
N SER A 315 2.16 10.52 0.21
CA SER A 315 1.28 9.36 -0.02
C SER A 315 0.07 9.48 0.91
N ILE A 316 -1.06 10.01 0.42
CA ILE A 316 -2.23 10.43 1.23
C ILE A 316 -3.28 9.33 1.32
N LEU A 317 -3.76 9.02 2.55
CA LEU A 317 -4.85 8.07 2.83
C LEU A 317 -6.23 8.72 2.64
N ALA A 318 -6.51 9.24 1.44
CA ALA A 318 -7.75 9.95 1.15
C ALA A 318 -9.00 9.08 1.38
N ASN A 319 -8.93 7.76 1.15
CA ASN A 319 -10.01 6.80 1.39
C ASN A 319 -10.51 6.77 2.85
N THR A 320 -9.71 7.22 3.82
CA THR A 320 -10.05 7.18 5.25
C THR A 320 -10.66 8.49 5.77
N ILE A 321 -10.53 9.59 5.05
CA ILE A 321 -10.94 10.95 5.46
C ILE A 321 -11.93 11.63 4.51
N THR A 322 -12.44 10.89 3.53
CA THR A 322 -13.41 11.37 2.52
C THR A 322 -14.61 10.44 2.44
N ALA A 323 -15.58 10.75 1.58
CA ALA A 323 -16.75 9.93 1.27
C ALA A 323 -17.49 9.43 2.52
N LYS A 324 -17.71 8.11 2.65
CA LYS A 324 -18.46 7.50 3.77
C LYS A 324 -17.80 7.73 5.13
N PRO A 325 -16.47 7.52 5.33
CA PRO A 325 -15.80 7.83 6.60
C PRO A 325 -16.03 9.26 7.07
N TRP A 326 -15.92 10.23 6.17
CA TRP A 326 -16.16 11.64 6.48
C TRP A 326 -17.64 11.93 6.80
N LYS A 327 -18.57 11.39 5.99
CA LYS A 327 -20.01 11.54 6.25
C LYS A 327 -20.43 10.94 7.59
N ASP A 328 -19.88 9.80 7.96
CA ASP A 328 -20.18 9.15 9.25
C ASP A 328 -19.59 9.95 10.42
N TYR A 329 -18.41 10.54 10.25
CA TYR A 329 -17.83 11.48 11.20
C TYR A 329 -18.74 12.70 11.42
N LEU A 330 -19.20 13.36 10.36
CA LEU A 330 -20.08 14.54 10.45
C LEU A 330 -21.38 14.22 11.16
N LYS A 331 -22.03 13.08 10.85
CA LYS A 331 -23.24 12.61 11.54
C LYS A 331 -22.99 12.38 13.04
N THR A 332 -21.84 11.80 13.38
CA THR A 332 -21.49 11.54 14.79
C THR A 332 -21.26 12.84 15.53
N ARG A 333 -20.58 13.80 14.91
CA ARG A 333 -20.36 15.13 15.48
C ARG A 333 -21.68 15.89 15.69
N GLN A 334 -22.56 15.92 14.68
CA GLN A 334 -23.86 16.57 14.79
C GLN A 334 -24.70 16.00 15.93
N ARG A 335 -24.72 14.66 16.12
CA ARG A 335 -25.40 14.02 17.24
C ARG A 335 -24.80 14.41 18.60
N ALA A 336 -23.46 14.50 18.68
CA ALA A 336 -22.77 14.91 19.91
C ALA A 336 -23.06 16.39 20.25
N ASP A 337 -23.06 17.27 19.25
CA ASP A 337 -23.36 18.70 19.41
C ASP A 337 -24.84 18.90 19.84
N SER A 338 -25.79 18.17 19.23
CA SER A 338 -27.20 18.18 19.64
C SER A 338 -27.40 17.69 21.09
N ALA A 339 -26.79 16.56 21.43
CA ALA A 339 -26.84 16.01 22.80
C ALA A 339 -26.24 16.97 23.83
N ARG A 340 -25.15 17.67 23.47
CA ARG A 340 -24.54 18.70 24.31
C ARG A 340 -25.45 19.92 24.48
N ALA A 341 -26.11 20.37 23.41
CA ALA A 341 -27.05 21.49 23.45
C ALA A 341 -28.28 21.15 24.33
N ASP A 342 -28.81 19.93 24.23
CA ASP A 342 -29.92 19.46 25.06
C ASP A 342 -29.53 19.28 26.54
N SER A 343 -28.32 18.81 26.80
CA SER A 343 -27.77 18.72 28.16
C SER A 343 -27.58 20.08 28.82
N LEU A 344 -27.13 21.09 28.04
CA LEU A 344 -26.97 22.46 28.53
C LEU A 344 -28.33 23.13 28.85
N LYS A 345 -29.40 22.70 28.17
CA LYS A 345 -30.77 23.18 28.45
C LYS A 345 -31.36 22.54 29.71
N ASN A 346 -30.99 21.30 30.01
CA ASN A 346 -31.72 20.49 31.01
C ASN A 346 -31.03 20.34 32.37
N ASP A 347 -29.71 20.37 32.50
CA ASP A 347 -29.00 20.41 33.78
C ASP A 347 -27.48 20.46 33.65
N THR A 348 -26.87 21.61 33.83
CA THR A 348 -25.43 21.83 33.75
C THR A 348 -24.61 21.05 34.78
N LEU A 349 -25.19 20.75 35.95
CA LEU A 349 -24.47 20.08 37.05
C LEU A 349 -24.36 18.57 36.84
N LYS A 350 -25.37 17.92 36.26
CA LYS A 350 -25.33 16.45 36.00
C LYS A 350 -24.35 16.07 34.88
N VAL A 351 -24.15 16.97 33.91
CA VAL A 351 -23.20 16.75 32.79
C VAL A 351 -21.74 16.80 33.29
N MET A 352 -21.44 17.65 34.25
CA MET A 352 -20.09 17.77 34.84
C MET A 352 -19.72 16.61 35.74
N GLN A 353 -20.69 15.86 36.27
CA GLN A 353 -20.47 14.80 37.24
C GLN A 353 -20.25 13.40 36.61
N ARG A 354 -20.58 13.21 35.34
CA ARG A 354 -20.33 11.94 34.65
C ARG A 354 -18.95 11.94 34.03
N ALA A 355 -18.03 11.19 34.64
CA ALA A 355 -16.76 10.89 34.00
C ALA A 355 -17.01 10.15 32.68
N LYS A 356 -16.44 10.65 31.57
CA LYS A 356 -16.49 9.97 30.28
C LYS A 356 -15.79 8.62 30.39
N THR A 357 -16.38 7.58 29.83
CA THR A 357 -15.72 6.28 29.70
C THR A 357 -14.51 6.38 28.80
N GLY A 358 -13.52 5.52 28.98
CA GLY A 358 -12.34 5.46 28.10
C GLY A 358 -12.71 5.33 26.63
N TRP A 359 -13.82 4.64 26.31
CA TRP A 359 -14.35 4.49 24.96
C TRP A 359 -14.93 5.82 24.37
N GLU A 360 -15.64 6.62 25.20
CA GLU A 360 -16.15 7.93 24.80
C GLU A 360 -15.01 8.92 24.55
N LEU A 361 -13.97 8.92 25.39
CA LEU A 361 -12.77 9.72 25.20
C LEU A 361 -12.01 9.32 23.92
N ARG A 362 -11.93 8.02 23.64
CA ARG A 362 -11.31 7.51 22.41
C ARG A 362 -12.07 7.95 21.16
N LYS A 363 -13.41 7.87 21.18
CA LYS A 363 -14.25 8.37 20.07
C LYS A 363 -14.09 9.87 19.83
N GLU A 364 -14.04 10.67 20.90
CA GLU A 364 -13.82 12.12 20.77
C GLU A 364 -12.44 12.45 20.19
N ARG A 365 -11.41 11.73 20.62
CA ARG A 365 -10.06 11.88 20.07
C ARG A 365 -10.03 11.53 18.59
N GLN A 366 -10.62 10.38 18.21
CA GLN A 366 -10.74 9.99 16.79
C GLN A 366 -11.51 11.03 15.97
N ALA A 367 -12.58 11.59 16.54
CA ALA A 367 -13.38 12.61 15.86
C ALA A 367 -12.58 13.92 15.65
N LYS A 368 -11.82 14.38 16.64
CA LYS A 368 -10.94 15.55 16.48
C LYS A 368 -9.85 15.26 15.44
N GLY A 369 -9.22 14.10 15.52
CA GLY A 369 -8.17 13.67 14.60
C GLY A 369 -8.65 13.66 13.13
N MET A 370 -9.88 13.21 12.86
CA MET A 370 -10.43 13.15 11.49
C MET A 370 -10.45 14.53 10.79
N ALA A 371 -10.92 15.58 11.48
CA ALA A 371 -10.98 16.92 10.91
C ALA A 371 -9.59 17.51 10.68
N ILE A 372 -8.66 17.27 11.63
CA ILE A 372 -7.27 17.73 11.52
C ILE A 372 -6.58 17.02 10.34
N ARG A 373 -6.72 15.71 10.25
CA ARG A 373 -6.15 14.91 9.16
C ARG A 373 -6.65 15.40 7.80
N ARG A 374 -7.96 15.65 7.68
CA ARG A 374 -8.52 16.17 6.44
C ARG A 374 -7.95 17.55 6.09
N ALA A 375 -7.90 18.48 7.05
CA ALA A 375 -7.32 19.81 6.85
C ALA A 375 -5.82 19.74 6.49
N ASN A 376 -5.07 18.83 7.10
CA ASN A 376 -3.66 18.59 6.76
C ASN A 376 -3.51 18.08 5.32
N ALA A 377 -4.36 17.15 4.88
CA ALA A 377 -4.36 16.65 3.50
C ALA A 377 -4.70 17.75 2.49
N GLU A 378 -5.77 18.52 2.75
CA GLU A 378 -6.17 19.67 1.92
C GLU A 378 -5.03 20.69 1.82
N LYS A 379 -4.35 20.98 2.93
CA LYS A 379 -3.20 21.89 2.95
C LYS A 379 -2.01 21.37 2.13
N LEU A 380 -1.60 20.13 2.31
CA LEU A 380 -0.50 19.51 1.56
C LEU A 380 -0.76 19.54 0.04
N ILE A 381 -2.01 19.27 -0.36
CA ILE A 381 -2.45 19.34 -1.76
C ILE A 381 -2.38 20.77 -2.28
N ALA A 382 -2.95 21.73 -1.54
CA ALA A 382 -3.02 23.14 -1.95
C ALA A 382 -1.64 23.77 -2.06
N ASP A 383 -0.70 23.41 -1.17
CA ASP A 383 0.67 23.92 -1.15
C ASP A 383 1.60 23.21 -2.16
N GLY A 384 1.06 22.24 -2.95
CA GLY A 384 1.75 21.65 -4.11
C GLY A 384 2.66 20.47 -3.79
N CYS A 385 2.41 19.72 -2.69
CA CYS A 385 3.11 18.45 -2.45
C CYS A 385 2.88 17.48 -3.62
N ILE A 386 3.92 16.76 -4.05
CA ILE A 386 3.79 15.69 -5.05
C ILE A 386 2.95 14.57 -4.43
N THR A 387 1.65 14.56 -4.74
CA THR A 387 0.70 13.66 -4.08
C THR A 387 0.54 12.37 -4.86
N THR A 388 0.40 11.25 -4.11
CA THR A 388 -0.02 9.94 -4.62
C THR A 388 -1.18 9.40 -3.77
N PRO A 389 -2.11 8.61 -4.34
CA PRO A 389 -3.08 7.87 -3.53
C PRO A 389 -2.38 6.73 -2.79
N SER A 390 -2.80 6.54 -1.55
CA SER A 390 -2.43 5.39 -0.73
C SER A 390 -3.65 4.94 0.06
N THR A 391 -3.67 3.68 0.50
CA THR A 391 -4.87 3.12 1.11
C THR A 391 -4.65 2.51 2.47
N ASP A 392 -3.42 2.13 2.79
CA ASP A 392 -3.12 1.36 4.00
C ASP A 392 -4.00 0.09 4.07
N THR A 393 -4.33 -0.45 2.88
CA THR A 393 -5.23 -1.59 2.76
C THR A 393 -4.55 -2.86 3.25
N TYR A 394 -5.30 -3.68 3.95
CA TYR A 394 -4.83 -4.97 4.45
C TYR A 394 -5.94 -6.01 4.31
N LEU A 395 -5.58 -7.29 4.42
CA LEU A 395 -6.55 -8.37 4.35
C LEU A 395 -7.50 -8.34 5.54
N SER A 396 -8.78 -8.44 5.27
CA SER A 396 -9.80 -8.55 6.31
C SER A 396 -9.77 -9.93 6.98
N GLY A 397 -10.54 -10.08 8.06
CA GLY A 397 -10.79 -11.40 8.65
C GLY A 397 -11.38 -12.38 7.64
N ALA A 398 -11.03 -13.66 7.77
CA ALA A 398 -11.56 -14.72 6.94
C ALA A 398 -13.10 -14.77 7.00
N PRO A 399 -13.79 -15.20 5.93
CA PRO A 399 -15.26 -15.20 5.86
C PRO A 399 -15.96 -15.89 7.03
N GLU A 400 -15.39 -16.98 7.54
CA GLU A 400 -15.93 -17.72 8.67
C GLU A 400 -15.89 -16.96 10.00
N PHE A 401 -14.97 -15.99 10.16
CA PHE A 401 -14.86 -15.17 11.36
C PHE A 401 -15.67 -13.87 11.27
N LEU A 402 -16.22 -13.55 10.11
CA LEU A 402 -17.06 -12.37 9.94
C LEU A 402 -18.48 -12.62 10.45
N ARG A 403 -18.93 -11.82 11.44
CA ARG A 403 -20.31 -11.87 11.95
C ARG A 403 -21.33 -11.38 10.94
N ALA A 404 -20.95 -10.43 10.08
CA ALA A 404 -21.78 -9.86 9.00
C ALA A 404 -20.96 -9.69 7.72
N PRO A 405 -21.60 -9.61 6.53
CA PRO A 405 -20.91 -9.26 5.30
C PRO A 405 -20.18 -7.92 5.47
N ARG A 406 -18.99 -7.84 4.92
CA ARG A 406 -18.20 -6.62 4.98
C ARG A 406 -18.83 -5.57 4.04
N THR A 407 -19.15 -4.41 4.59
CA THR A 407 -19.73 -3.26 3.84
C THR A 407 -18.74 -2.10 3.71
N ASP A 408 -17.57 -2.18 4.35
CA ASP A 408 -16.59 -1.10 4.39
C ASP A 408 -15.55 -1.26 3.27
N PHE A 409 -15.97 -0.88 2.06
CA PHE A 409 -15.13 -0.98 0.87
C PHE A 409 -13.93 -0.02 0.84
N HIS A 410 -13.88 0.95 1.75
CA HIS A 410 -12.80 1.95 1.81
C HIS A 410 -11.44 1.41 2.29
N GLN A 411 -11.39 0.17 2.79
CA GLN A 411 -10.15 -0.52 3.18
C GLN A 411 -9.95 -1.86 2.50
N MET A 412 -10.76 -2.19 1.48
CA MET A 412 -10.58 -3.43 0.72
C MET A 412 -9.64 -3.22 -0.45
N PRO A 413 -8.74 -4.18 -0.75
CA PRO A 413 -7.89 -4.13 -1.93
C PRO A 413 -8.66 -3.72 -3.20
N GLY A 414 -8.09 -2.87 -4.00
CA GLY A 414 -8.64 -2.34 -5.25
C GLY A 414 -9.74 -1.29 -5.07
N THR A 415 -10.78 -1.58 -4.30
CA THR A 415 -11.87 -0.61 -4.07
C THR A 415 -11.43 0.56 -3.20
N ALA A 416 -10.50 0.33 -2.28
CA ALA A 416 -9.91 1.37 -1.45
C ALA A 416 -9.09 2.36 -2.29
N THR A 417 -8.34 1.86 -3.27
CA THR A 417 -7.53 2.70 -4.16
C THR A 417 -8.42 3.60 -5.04
N LEU A 418 -9.50 3.05 -5.59
CA LEU A 418 -10.48 3.87 -6.32
C LEU A 418 -11.09 4.94 -5.40
N ALA A 419 -11.43 4.58 -4.15
CA ALA A 419 -11.94 5.54 -3.18
C ALA A 419 -10.88 6.60 -2.79
N ALA A 420 -9.60 6.24 -2.73
CA ALA A 420 -8.52 7.19 -2.49
C ALA A 420 -8.39 8.19 -3.65
N ILE A 421 -8.45 7.73 -4.91
CA ILE A 421 -8.39 8.61 -6.09
C ILE A 421 -9.58 9.58 -6.09
N GLU A 422 -10.81 9.08 -5.86
CA GLU A 422 -12.01 9.92 -5.71
C GLU A 422 -11.85 10.91 -4.54
N GLY A 423 -11.28 10.43 -3.45
CA GLY A 423 -11.02 11.23 -2.26
C GLY A 423 -10.05 12.39 -2.50
N LEU A 424 -9.03 12.24 -3.35
CA LEU A 424 -8.13 13.33 -3.72
C LEU A 424 -8.90 14.48 -4.40
N VAL A 425 -9.93 14.18 -5.19
CA VAL A 425 -10.80 15.22 -5.78
C VAL A 425 -11.65 15.89 -4.70
N GLU A 426 -12.22 15.12 -3.76
CA GLU A 426 -12.95 15.68 -2.61
C GLU A 426 -12.07 16.57 -1.72
N LEU A 427 -10.76 16.33 -1.70
CA LEU A 427 -9.76 17.14 -0.97
C LEU A 427 -9.21 18.33 -1.76
N GLY A 428 -9.73 18.60 -2.96
CA GLY A 428 -9.44 19.82 -3.72
C GLY A 428 -8.66 19.66 -5.02
N MET A 429 -8.28 18.44 -5.42
CA MET A 429 -7.70 18.20 -6.74
C MET A 429 -8.76 18.27 -7.84
N THR A 430 -8.37 18.68 -9.04
CA THR A 430 -9.16 18.40 -10.24
C THR A 430 -9.10 16.90 -10.58
N PRO A 431 -10.11 16.35 -11.30
CA PRO A 431 -10.04 14.96 -11.76
C PRO A 431 -8.75 14.62 -12.54
N SER A 432 -8.27 15.57 -13.37
CA SER A 432 -6.99 15.41 -14.09
C SER A 432 -5.81 15.28 -13.14
N GLN A 433 -5.72 16.12 -12.12
CA GLN A 433 -4.66 16.05 -11.11
C GLN A 433 -4.71 14.74 -10.31
N ALA A 434 -5.91 14.25 -9.96
CA ALA A 434 -6.07 12.97 -9.27
C ALA A 434 -5.63 11.78 -10.12
N ILE A 435 -5.89 11.80 -11.44
CA ILE A 435 -5.36 10.79 -12.37
C ILE A 435 -3.84 10.87 -12.47
N VAL A 436 -3.25 12.06 -12.56
CA VAL A 436 -1.78 12.23 -12.53
C VAL A 436 -1.19 11.69 -11.23
N ALA A 437 -1.82 11.99 -10.09
CA ALA A 437 -1.42 11.47 -8.78
C ALA A 437 -1.41 9.93 -8.76
N ALA A 438 -2.47 9.30 -9.31
CA ALA A 438 -2.65 7.85 -9.33
C ALA A 438 -1.84 7.13 -10.42
N THR A 439 -1.17 7.84 -11.32
CA THR A 439 -0.45 7.25 -12.45
C THR A 439 0.99 7.75 -12.50
N LYS A 440 1.25 8.94 -13.01
CA LYS A 440 2.60 9.52 -13.17
C LYS A 440 3.33 9.66 -11.83
N ASN A 441 2.68 10.26 -10.83
CA ASN A 441 3.32 10.45 -9.53
C ASN A 441 3.56 9.11 -8.82
N GLY A 442 2.62 8.17 -8.91
CA GLY A 442 2.81 6.80 -8.43
C GLY A 442 3.98 6.09 -9.10
N ALA A 443 4.19 6.34 -10.41
CA ALA A 443 5.34 5.82 -11.14
C ALA A 443 6.66 6.49 -10.71
N ILE A 444 6.65 7.78 -10.38
CA ILE A 444 7.80 8.48 -9.78
C ILE A 444 8.13 7.84 -8.43
N ALA A 445 7.13 7.67 -7.56
CA ALA A 445 7.27 7.01 -6.26
C ALA A 445 7.79 5.57 -6.38
N SER A 446 7.56 4.93 -7.52
CA SER A 446 8.00 3.56 -7.83
C SER A 446 9.32 3.50 -8.62
N GLN A 447 9.99 4.63 -8.86
CA GLN A 447 11.19 4.74 -9.72
C GLN A 447 10.98 4.15 -11.12
N GLY A 448 9.72 4.12 -11.61
CA GLY A 448 9.32 3.44 -12.83
C GLY A 448 8.82 4.35 -13.95
N LEU A 449 8.88 5.68 -13.81
CA LEU A 449 8.31 6.62 -14.77
C LEU A 449 8.88 6.45 -16.19
N LYS A 450 10.11 5.97 -16.34
CA LYS A 450 10.69 5.64 -17.63
C LYS A 450 9.91 4.54 -18.36
N ASP A 451 9.32 3.60 -17.61
CA ASP A 451 8.68 2.41 -18.17
C ASP A 451 7.14 2.43 -18.09
N PHE A 452 6.52 3.08 -17.10
CA PHE A 452 5.07 3.10 -16.90
C PHE A 452 4.58 4.38 -16.22
N GLY A 453 3.27 4.51 -16.02
CA GLY A 453 2.62 5.64 -15.35
C GLY A 453 2.11 6.72 -16.29
N THR A 454 2.50 6.69 -17.56
CA THR A 454 1.94 7.52 -18.63
C THR A 454 1.82 6.71 -19.92
N LEU A 455 0.94 7.12 -20.84
CA LEU A 455 0.76 6.47 -22.15
C LEU A 455 1.64 7.15 -23.19
N GLU A 456 2.77 6.53 -23.49
CA GLU A 456 3.76 7.02 -24.45
C GLU A 456 4.35 5.85 -25.23
N VAL A 457 4.76 6.10 -26.48
CA VAL A 457 5.47 5.11 -27.29
C VAL A 457 6.75 4.68 -26.58
N GLY A 458 6.99 3.36 -26.54
CA GLY A 458 8.12 2.75 -25.86
C GLY A 458 7.84 2.32 -24.40
N LYS A 459 6.82 2.84 -23.74
CA LYS A 459 6.44 2.46 -22.39
C LYS A 459 5.67 1.14 -22.36
N LEU A 460 5.63 0.52 -21.17
CA LEU A 460 4.82 -0.67 -20.93
C LEU A 460 3.33 -0.36 -21.10
N ALA A 461 2.61 -1.26 -21.72
CA ALA A 461 1.19 -1.13 -21.93
C ALA A 461 0.43 -1.59 -20.68
N ASP A 462 0.50 -0.76 -19.65
CA ASP A 462 -0.30 -0.82 -18.44
C ASP A 462 -1.38 0.27 -18.56
N LEU A 463 -2.58 -0.11 -18.98
CA LEU A 463 -3.64 0.85 -19.30
C LEU A 463 -5.03 0.32 -18.92
N LEU A 464 -5.94 1.25 -18.73
CA LEU A 464 -7.34 1.01 -18.45
C LEU A 464 -8.21 1.60 -19.54
N MET A 465 -9.31 0.94 -19.86
CA MET A 465 -10.37 1.51 -20.70
C MET A 465 -11.63 1.67 -19.86
N LEU A 466 -12.19 2.86 -19.88
CA LEU A 466 -13.34 3.29 -19.10
C LEU A 466 -14.52 3.58 -20.02
N ASP A 467 -15.74 3.28 -19.56
CA ASP A 467 -16.97 3.47 -20.33
C ASP A 467 -17.53 4.90 -20.28
N ALA A 468 -16.95 5.75 -19.43
CA ALA A 468 -17.36 7.15 -19.28
C ALA A 468 -16.17 8.05 -18.93
N ASP A 469 -16.31 9.34 -19.19
CA ASP A 469 -15.27 10.35 -19.00
C ASP A 469 -14.92 10.56 -17.50
N PRO A 470 -13.71 10.16 -17.07
CA PRO A 470 -13.29 10.37 -15.68
C PRO A 470 -12.93 11.83 -15.37
N LEU A 471 -12.75 12.69 -16.38
CA LEU A 471 -12.48 14.12 -16.17
C LEU A 471 -13.77 14.90 -15.95
N ALA A 472 -14.90 14.43 -16.51
CA ALA A 472 -16.22 14.99 -16.24
C ALA A 472 -16.74 14.60 -14.84
N ASP A 473 -16.46 13.37 -14.42
CA ASP A 473 -16.79 12.84 -13.09
C ASP A 473 -15.77 11.77 -12.71
N ILE A 474 -15.01 12.02 -11.66
CA ILE A 474 -13.95 11.08 -11.21
C ILE A 474 -14.51 9.70 -10.85
N HIS A 475 -15.77 9.58 -10.42
CA HIS A 475 -16.39 8.28 -10.13
C HIS A 475 -16.51 7.38 -11.36
N ASN A 476 -16.35 7.92 -12.56
CA ASN A 476 -16.31 7.14 -13.80
C ASN A 476 -15.08 6.22 -13.92
N ILE A 477 -14.04 6.39 -13.09
CA ILE A 477 -12.93 5.42 -12.97
C ILE A 477 -13.42 4.02 -12.58
N ARG A 478 -14.61 3.90 -11.96
CA ARG A 478 -15.25 2.62 -11.62
C ARG A 478 -15.91 1.93 -12.80
N LYS A 479 -16.18 2.65 -13.89
CA LYS A 479 -16.79 2.12 -15.12
C LYS A 479 -15.72 1.48 -16.02
N LEU A 480 -15.01 0.52 -15.46
CA LEU A 480 -13.85 -0.13 -16.04
C LEU A 480 -14.29 -1.25 -16.99
N SER A 481 -14.04 -1.10 -18.28
CA SER A 481 -14.36 -2.11 -19.30
C SER A 481 -13.17 -2.98 -19.68
N LEU A 482 -11.92 -2.49 -19.57
CA LEU A 482 -10.73 -3.27 -19.86
C LEU A 482 -9.58 -2.89 -18.93
N VAL A 483 -8.83 -3.92 -18.51
CA VAL A 483 -7.52 -3.77 -17.85
C VAL A 483 -6.49 -4.44 -18.74
N MET A 484 -5.42 -3.71 -19.05
CA MET A 484 -4.24 -4.25 -19.69
C MET A 484 -3.03 -4.06 -18.77
N ARG A 485 -2.27 -5.12 -18.59
CA ARG A 485 -1.05 -5.09 -17.79
C ARG A 485 0.07 -5.83 -18.53
N ASP A 486 1.23 -5.18 -18.73
CA ASP A 486 2.34 -5.67 -19.57
C ASP A 486 1.82 -6.11 -20.95
N GLY A 487 0.93 -5.33 -21.59
CA GLY A 487 0.36 -5.60 -22.90
C GLY A 487 -0.65 -6.75 -22.97
N ARG A 488 -0.98 -7.39 -21.86
CA ARG A 488 -1.97 -8.47 -21.77
C ARG A 488 -3.30 -7.93 -21.29
N ILE A 489 -4.37 -8.22 -22.02
CA ILE A 489 -5.74 -7.96 -21.57
C ILE A 489 -6.06 -8.97 -20.45
N ILE A 490 -6.46 -8.47 -19.31
CA ILE A 490 -6.75 -9.24 -18.11
C ILE A 490 -8.22 -9.68 -18.11
N ASP A 491 -8.45 -10.98 -17.95
CA ASP A 491 -9.78 -11.54 -17.70
C ASP A 491 -10.12 -11.33 -16.23
N ARG A 492 -10.76 -10.19 -15.94
CA ARG A 492 -11.07 -9.74 -14.59
C ARG A 492 -12.04 -10.67 -13.85
N ASP A 493 -12.90 -11.37 -14.57
CA ASP A 493 -13.91 -12.27 -13.96
C ASP A 493 -13.26 -13.53 -13.39
N LYS A 494 -12.07 -13.88 -13.89
CA LYS A 494 -11.28 -15.00 -13.36
C LYS A 494 -10.40 -14.63 -12.17
N LEU A 495 -10.42 -13.37 -11.72
CA LEU A 495 -9.64 -12.95 -10.57
C LEU A 495 -10.52 -12.78 -9.32
N PRO A 496 -10.05 -13.24 -8.16
CA PRO A 496 -8.79 -13.97 -7.94
C PRO A 496 -8.88 -15.43 -8.43
N GLU A 497 -7.74 -16.00 -8.87
CA GLU A 497 -7.69 -17.37 -9.41
C GLU A 497 -7.95 -18.43 -8.34
N LYS A 498 -7.56 -18.18 -7.11
CA LYS A 498 -7.72 -19.08 -5.96
C LYS A 498 -8.27 -18.30 -4.75
N PRO A 499 -9.58 -18.02 -4.72
CA PRO A 499 -10.15 -17.24 -3.62
C PRO A 499 -10.07 -18.00 -2.28
N VAL A 500 -9.60 -17.32 -1.27
CA VAL A 500 -9.52 -17.80 0.11
C VAL A 500 -10.41 -16.94 1.01
N TRP A 501 -10.13 -15.65 1.08
CA TRP A 501 -10.85 -14.71 1.95
C TRP A 501 -11.98 -13.97 1.23
N THR A 502 -11.98 -13.89 -0.11
CA THR A 502 -13.10 -13.37 -0.91
C THR A 502 -14.13 -14.44 -1.28
N ARG A 503 -13.88 -15.69 -0.91
CA ARG A 503 -14.86 -16.77 -1.13
C ARG A 503 -16.16 -16.48 -0.37
N PRO A 504 -17.31 -17.03 -0.84
CA PRO A 504 -18.55 -16.97 -0.09
C PRO A 504 -18.39 -17.57 1.32
N LYS A 505 -19.08 -16.99 2.30
CA LYS A 505 -19.13 -17.58 3.65
C LYS A 505 -19.63 -19.02 3.54
N PRO A 506 -18.98 -20.02 4.18
CA PRO A 506 -19.51 -21.37 4.25
C PRO A 506 -20.95 -21.35 4.75
N LYS A 507 -21.84 -22.12 4.11
CA LYS A 507 -23.18 -22.33 4.64
C LYS A 507 -23.03 -23.04 5.99
N ALA A 508 -23.67 -22.51 7.02
CA ALA A 508 -23.70 -23.10 8.36
C ALA A 508 -24.37 -24.47 8.32
#